data_1bfee07aa36b9f54661b57aca4db4291
#
_entry.id   1bfee07aa36b9f54661b57aca4db4291
#
_cell.length_a   1.000
_cell.length_b   1.000
_cell.length_c   1.000
_cell.angle_alpha   90.00
_cell.angle_beta   90.00
_cell.angle_gamma   90.00
#
_symmetry.space_group_name_H-M   'P 1'
#
loop_
_entity.id
_entity.type
_entity.pdbx_description
1 polymer ?
#
loop_
_entity_poly.entity_id
_entity_poly.type
_entity_poly.pdbx_seq_one_letter_code
_entity_poly.pdbx_strand_id
1 'polypeptide(L)'
;MKLPSLRRKSGLFLALLLIIGLVLLFPTPSEAYAGPGAGFAVLSSFWTIFVAFLYSFYALVTWPIRQLLRTFRRRKAYGKAQVKRVVIVGFDGMDPELANRFMNEGKLPNLTKLRDSGTFRPLRTTFPAISPVAWSTFQTGVNPGKHNIYDFLARDLKNYLPYLSSAQISEPKRHLRIGKYSLPLGKSDVKGLRKGTPFWHWLGKAGVFCSVIRVPVTFPPEKFPGVLLSGMCVPDLKGSQGTFCFCTTRASSDKFREGGVRIPVERNGSGFHSYIPGPENPLGTGTELRADFKLRPDVARGQAKVEIDSERFTLKVGEYSEWIPVKFKAGMGFTARGICRFYLKEISPEVEVYVTPVNIDPGHPDLPISHPVTYSIYLAKLFGPYATLGLAEDTWALNEEVLDDQAFLAQCYGNHEDRERMFFDALEKTPQGLCACVFDTTDRVQHMFWRYLDKDHPAA
;
A
#
# COMPACT_ATOMS: atom_id res chain seq x y z
N MET A 1 11.86 -37.43 -12.02
CA MET A 1 12.58 -36.20 -12.41
C MET A 1 13.33 -35.71 -11.19
N LYS A 2 14.67 -35.79 -11.17
CA LYS A 2 15.51 -35.56 -9.99
C LYS A 2 15.71 -34.04 -9.81
N LEU A 3 15.40 -33.52 -8.62
CA LEU A 3 15.67 -32.14 -8.19
C LEU A 3 17.18 -31.87 -8.11
N PRO A 4 17.73 -30.83 -8.72
CA PRO A 4 19.14 -30.50 -8.61
C PRO A 4 19.46 -29.81 -7.29
N SER A 5 20.53 -30.25 -6.69
CA SER A 5 21.15 -29.98 -5.41
C SER A 5 21.26 -28.49 -5.04
N LEU A 6 20.39 -27.99 -4.18
CA LEU A 6 20.51 -26.70 -3.47
C LEU A 6 21.72 -26.65 -2.49
N ARG A 7 22.33 -27.75 -2.17
CA ARG A 7 23.49 -27.86 -1.24
C ARG A 7 24.79 -27.28 -1.78
N ARG A 8 24.95 -27.15 -3.10
CA ARG A 8 26.22 -26.68 -3.70
C ARG A 8 26.33 -25.14 -3.79
N LYS A 9 25.19 -24.43 -3.81
CA LYS A 9 25.19 -22.95 -3.90
C LYS A 9 25.43 -22.26 -2.57
N SER A 10 25.03 -22.87 -1.45
CA SER A 10 25.27 -22.30 -0.11
C SER A 10 26.74 -22.37 0.32
N GLY A 11 27.48 -23.43 -0.09
CA GLY A 11 28.89 -23.54 0.16
C GLY A 11 29.72 -22.49 -0.60
N LEU A 12 29.33 -22.21 -1.86
CA LEU A 12 30.00 -21.19 -2.67
C LEU A 12 29.81 -19.77 -2.13
N PHE A 13 28.60 -19.47 -1.65
CA PHE A 13 28.28 -18.19 -1.03
C PHE A 13 29.01 -17.98 0.30
N LEU A 14 29.12 -19.03 1.11
CA LEU A 14 29.90 -19.00 2.36
C LEU A 14 31.39 -18.83 2.11
N ALA A 15 31.93 -19.53 1.10
CA ALA A 15 33.31 -19.39 0.66
C ALA A 15 33.61 -17.99 0.12
N LEU A 16 32.67 -17.40 -0.64
CA LEU A 16 32.80 -16.03 -1.15
C LEU A 16 32.80 -14.99 -0.03
N LEU A 17 31.95 -15.15 0.98
CA LEU A 17 31.93 -14.29 2.17
C LEU A 17 33.20 -14.43 3.02
N LEU A 18 33.74 -15.65 3.14
CA LEU A 18 35.02 -15.90 3.82
C LEU A 18 36.19 -15.29 3.05
N ILE A 19 36.21 -15.38 1.73
CA ILE A 19 37.25 -14.76 0.89
C ILE A 19 37.18 -13.23 0.97
N ILE A 20 35.98 -12.64 0.89
CA ILE A 20 35.79 -11.20 1.05
C ILE A 20 36.23 -10.77 2.45
N GLY A 21 35.88 -11.51 3.50
CA GLY A 21 36.34 -11.25 4.86
C GLY A 21 37.86 -11.35 5.01
N LEU A 22 38.48 -12.32 4.34
CA LEU A 22 39.95 -12.51 4.35
C LEU A 22 40.67 -11.37 3.59
N VAL A 23 40.14 -10.95 2.43
CA VAL A 23 40.70 -9.84 1.65
C VAL A 23 40.59 -8.49 2.41
N LEU A 24 39.55 -8.32 3.20
CA LEU A 24 39.38 -7.13 4.04
C LEU A 24 40.27 -7.15 5.30
N LEU A 25 40.76 -8.32 5.70
CA LEU A 25 41.68 -8.49 6.85
C LEU A 25 43.15 -8.25 6.51
N PHE A 26 43.52 -8.23 5.23
CA PHE A 26 44.90 -7.96 4.80
C PHE A 26 44.94 -6.73 3.88
N PRO A 27 44.90 -5.51 4.43
CA PRO A 27 45.10 -4.31 3.63
C PRO A 27 46.51 -4.32 3.06
N THR A 28 46.64 -4.23 1.74
CA THR A 28 47.92 -3.92 1.12
C THR A 28 48.35 -2.52 1.57
N PRO A 29 49.62 -2.33 2.00
CA PRO A 29 50.09 -1.02 2.40
C PRO A 29 50.13 -0.09 1.20
N SER A 30 49.11 0.77 1.05
CA SER A 30 49.18 1.94 0.20
C SER A 30 49.65 3.09 1.04
N GLU A 31 50.79 3.68 0.67
CA GLU A 31 51.34 4.90 1.30
C GLU A 31 50.43 6.12 0.96
N ALA A 32 49.26 6.17 1.58
CA ALA A 32 48.40 7.33 1.55
C ALA A 32 48.43 8.00 2.93
N TYR A 33 48.84 9.22 2.98
CA TYR A 33 48.85 10.07 4.18
C TYR A 33 47.42 10.18 4.75
N ALA A 34 47.13 9.39 5.75
CA ALA A 34 45.85 9.38 6.43
C ALA A 34 45.89 10.37 7.59
N GLY A 35 45.25 11.54 7.44
CA GLY A 35 45.07 12.48 8.55
C GLY A 35 44.21 11.87 9.66
N PRO A 36 44.23 12.44 10.89
CA PRO A 36 43.54 11.89 12.08
C PRO A 36 42.05 11.57 11.89
N GLY A 37 41.36 12.26 10.95
CA GLY A 37 39.94 12.00 10.61
C GLY A 37 39.71 10.71 9.84
N ALA A 38 40.67 10.24 9.06
CA ALA A 38 40.55 9.01 8.30
C ALA A 38 40.56 7.76 9.17
N GLY A 39 41.32 7.78 10.27
CA GLY A 39 41.37 6.72 11.28
C GLY A 39 40.01 6.50 11.97
N PHE A 40 39.31 7.57 12.30
CA PHE A 40 37.95 7.51 12.89
C PHE A 40 36.91 6.98 11.88
N ALA A 41 37.00 7.35 10.60
CA ALA A 41 36.09 6.86 9.56
C ALA A 41 36.28 5.35 9.32
N VAL A 42 37.52 4.87 9.28
CA VAL A 42 37.82 3.44 9.16
C VAL A 42 37.38 2.66 10.40
N LEU A 43 37.61 3.16 11.61
CA LEU A 43 37.15 2.52 12.85
C LEU A 43 35.62 2.45 12.96
N SER A 44 34.92 3.52 12.59
CA SER A 44 33.44 3.53 12.61
C SER A 44 32.85 2.61 11.56
N SER A 45 33.45 2.53 10.38
CA SER A 45 33.03 1.59 9.31
C SER A 45 33.31 0.15 9.72
N PHE A 46 34.48 -0.15 10.28
CA PHE A 46 34.81 -1.46 10.81
C PHE A 46 33.85 -1.88 11.93
N TRP A 47 33.53 -0.99 12.86
CA TRP A 47 32.60 -1.26 13.95
C TRP A 47 31.18 -1.56 13.42
N THR A 48 30.70 -0.81 12.42
CA THR A 48 29.41 -1.02 11.80
C THR A 48 29.34 -2.39 11.09
N ILE A 49 30.38 -2.74 10.34
CA ILE A 49 30.49 -4.03 9.65
C ILE A 49 30.59 -5.17 10.68
N PHE A 50 31.36 -5.00 11.73
CA PHE A 50 31.52 -5.98 12.80
C PHE A 50 30.21 -6.24 13.55
N VAL A 51 29.46 -5.18 13.90
CA VAL A 51 28.13 -5.32 14.52
C VAL A 51 27.14 -5.98 13.57
N ALA A 52 27.15 -5.62 12.29
CA ALA A 52 26.29 -6.25 11.28
C ALA A 52 26.64 -7.74 11.10
N PHE A 53 27.92 -8.08 11.12
CA PHE A 53 28.41 -9.46 11.09
C PHE A 53 27.94 -10.25 12.32
N LEU A 54 28.12 -9.71 13.52
CA LEU A 54 27.66 -10.34 14.75
C LEU A 54 26.16 -10.57 14.76
N TYR A 55 25.39 -9.59 14.27
CA TYR A 55 23.93 -9.71 14.16
C TYR A 55 23.53 -10.78 13.15
N SER A 56 24.21 -10.83 12.02
CA SER A 56 23.97 -11.83 10.97
C SER A 56 24.36 -13.24 11.44
N PHE A 57 25.48 -13.35 12.14
CA PHE A 57 25.94 -14.61 12.76
C PHE A 57 24.95 -15.08 13.84
N TYR A 58 24.52 -14.19 14.73
CA TYR A 58 23.49 -14.50 15.72
C TYR A 58 22.16 -14.94 15.05
N ALA A 59 21.74 -14.25 14.01
CA ALA A 59 20.55 -14.61 13.25
C ALA A 59 20.68 -15.98 12.61
N LEU A 60 21.86 -16.29 12.03
CA LEU A 60 22.15 -17.56 11.39
C LEU A 60 22.14 -18.73 12.39
N VAL A 61 22.81 -18.57 13.54
CA VAL A 61 22.89 -19.59 14.59
C VAL A 61 21.53 -19.81 15.28
N THR A 62 20.79 -18.75 15.51
CA THR A 62 19.47 -18.85 16.17
C THR A 62 18.34 -19.27 15.23
N TRP A 63 18.53 -19.13 13.90
CA TRP A 63 17.50 -19.47 12.91
C TRP A 63 17.01 -20.93 12.98
N PRO A 64 17.87 -21.97 13.01
CA PRO A 64 17.41 -23.36 13.12
C PRO A 64 16.66 -23.64 14.43
N ILE A 65 17.13 -23.06 15.55
CA ILE A 65 16.46 -23.19 16.86
C ILE A 65 15.07 -22.55 16.79
N ARG A 66 14.97 -21.34 16.22
CA ARG A 66 13.68 -20.65 16.03
C ARG A 66 12.74 -21.45 15.13
N GLN A 67 13.26 -22.06 14.06
CA GLN A 67 12.46 -22.92 13.19
C GLN A 67 11.98 -24.18 13.90
N LEU A 68 12.84 -24.81 14.68
CA LEU A 68 12.48 -25.99 15.46
C LEU A 68 11.38 -25.66 16.48
N LEU A 69 11.53 -24.58 17.23
CA LEU A 69 10.54 -24.11 18.19
C LEU A 69 9.21 -23.74 17.52
N ARG A 70 9.26 -23.13 16.33
CA ARG A 70 8.04 -22.85 15.53
C ARG A 70 7.35 -24.15 15.11
N THR A 71 8.10 -25.15 14.69
CA THR A 71 7.56 -26.45 14.27
C THR A 71 6.88 -27.17 15.44
N PHE A 72 7.48 -27.15 16.62
CA PHE A 72 6.86 -27.73 17.83
C PHE A 72 5.59 -26.99 18.23
N ARG A 73 5.62 -25.65 18.22
CA ARG A 73 4.41 -24.82 18.51
C ARG A 73 3.30 -25.11 17.52
N ARG A 74 3.62 -25.20 16.21
CA ARG A 74 2.67 -25.58 15.16
C ARG A 74 2.06 -26.95 15.42
N ARG A 75 2.88 -27.98 15.68
CA ARG A 75 2.38 -29.33 15.98
C ARG A 75 1.43 -29.32 17.18
N LYS A 76 1.75 -28.57 18.23
CA LYS A 76 0.89 -28.43 19.41
C LYS A 76 -0.42 -27.71 19.09
N ALA A 77 -0.38 -26.63 18.30
CA ALA A 77 -1.55 -25.86 17.92
C ALA A 77 -2.53 -26.69 17.05
N TYR A 78 -2.00 -27.40 16.05
CA TYR A 78 -2.84 -28.17 15.11
C TYR A 78 -3.21 -29.57 15.61
N GLY A 79 -2.48 -30.13 16.59
CA GLY A 79 -2.73 -31.48 17.09
C GLY A 79 -4.08 -31.67 17.77
N LYS A 80 -4.64 -30.59 18.33
CA LYS A 80 -5.96 -30.58 19.00
C LYS A 80 -7.03 -29.78 18.23
N ALA A 81 -6.67 -29.21 17.08
CA ALA A 81 -7.57 -28.40 16.31
C ALA A 81 -8.61 -29.25 15.58
N GLN A 82 -9.88 -28.98 15.80
CA GLN A 82 -11.00 -29.60 15.06
C GLN A 82 -11.00 -29.08 13.60
N VAL A 83 -10.64 -27.81 13.40
CA VAL A 83 -10.55 -27.16 12.08
C VAL A 83 -9.10 -26.79 11.84
N LYS A 84 -8.51 -27.32 10.76
CA LYS A 84 -7.10 -27.06 10.39
C LYS A 84 -6.91 -25.76 9.63
N ARG A 85 -7.94 -25.30 8.92
CA ARG A 85 -7.90 -24.12 8.07
C ARG A 85 -9.20 -23.34 8.17
N VAL A 86 -9.08 -22.03 8.36
CA VAL A 86 -10.20 -21.07 8.29
C VAL A 86 -9.92 -20.07 7.17
N VAL A 87 -10.88 -19.86 6.29
CA VAL A 87 -10.83 -18.85 5.24
C VAL A 87 -11.92 -17.82 5.53
N ILE A 88 -11.54 -16.55 5.62
CA ILE A 88 -12.47 -15.44 5.80
C ILE A 88 -12.38 -14.57 4.57
N VAL A 89 -13.48 -14.47 3.83
CA VAL A 89 -13.64 -13.55 2.70
C VAL A 89 -14.64 -12.49 3.14
N GLY A 90 -14.15 -11.26 3.31
CA GLY A 90 -14.98 -10.12 3.67
C GLY A 90 -15.32 -9.31 2.42
N PHE A 91 -16.56 -8.88 2.31
CA PHE A 91 -17.02 -7.91 1.33
C PHE A 91 -17.51 -6.69 2.09
N ASP A 92 -16.81 -5.56 1.90
CA ASP A 92 -17.16 -4.32 2.58
C ASP A 92 -18.48 -3.77 2.01
N GLY A 93 -19.35 -3.26 2.86
CA GLY A 93 -20.66 -2.73 2.45
C GLY A 93 -21.65 -3.79 1.92
N MET A 94 -21.39 -5.10 2.07
CA MET A 94 -22.30 -6.13 1.56
C MET A 94 -23.66 -6.08 2.25
N ASP A 95 -24.70 -5.72 1.48
CA ASP A 95 -26.07 -5.72 1.94
C ASP A 95 -26.69 -7.12 1.87
N PRO A 96 -27.24 -7.65 2.98
CA PRO A 96 -27.78 -9.02 3.01
C PRO A 96 -29.07 -9.19 2.20
N GLU A 97 -29.89 -8.15 2.06
CA GLU A 97 -31.14 -8.23 1.31
C GLU A 97 -30.85 -8.23 -0.18
N LEU A 98 -29.93 -7.35 -0.62
CA LEU A 98 -29.48 -7.31 -2.01
C LEU A 98 -28.76 -8.61 -2.40
N ALA A 99 -27.89 -9.14 -1.53
CA ALA A 99 -27.25 -10.43 -1.76
C ALA A 99 -28.26 -11.57 -1.87
N ASN A 100 -29.26 -11.62 -0.99
CA ASN A 100 -30.32 -12.63 -1.05
C ASN A 100 -31.17 -12.52 -2.31
N ARG A 101 -31.53 -11.29 -2.72
CA ARG A 101 -32.20 -11.03 -3.98
C ARG A 101 -31.42 -11.57 -5.16
N PHE A 102 -30.14 -11.24 -5.28
CA PHE A 102 -29.32 -11.70 -6.40
C PHE A 102 -29.03 -13.21 -6.37
N MET A 103 -28.96 -13.83 -5.19
CA MET A 103 -28.90 -15.30 -5.09
C MET A 103 -30.18 -15.94 -5.64
N ASN A 104 -31.36 -15.40 -5.29
CA ASN A 104 -32.65 -15.91 -5.74
C ASN A 104 -32.89 -15.66 -7.23
N GLU A 105 -32.34 -14.58 -7.79
CA GLU A 105 -32.36 -14.28 -9.23
C GLU A 105 -31.33 -15.11 -10.02
N GLY A 106 -30.53 -15.97 -9.37
CA GLY A 106 -29.49 -16.78 -10.00
C GLY A 106 -28.24 -16.00 -10.43
N LYS A 107 -28.12 -14.73 -10.04
CA LYS A 107 -26.97 -13.87 -10.38
C LYS A 107 -25.72 -14.17 -9.54
N LEU A 108 -25.88 -14.80 -8.38
CA LEU A 108 -24.81 -15.18 -7.46
C LEU A 108 -24.78 -16.70 -7.21
N PRO A 109 -24.50 -17.53 -8.24
CA PRO A 109 -24.63 -18.99 -8.13
C PRO A 109 -23.67 -19.60 -7.12
N ASN A 110 -22.46 -19.04 -6.94
CA ASN A 110 -21.49 -19.54 -5.97
C ASN A 110 -21.88 -19.21 -4.53
N LEU A 111 -22.44 -18.03 -4.27
CA LEU A 111 -22.99 -17.70 -2.95
C LEU A 111 -24.25 -18.51 -2.64
N THR A 112 -25.09 -18.76 -3.64
CA THR A 112 -26.24 -19.67 -3.51
C THR A 112 -25.79 -21.06 -3.05
N LYS A 113 -24.77 -21.62 -3.71
CA LYS A 113 -24.20 -22.91 -3.33
C LYS A 113 -23.64 -22.92 -1.90
N LEU A 114 -22.99 -21.85 -1.49
CA LEU A 114 -22.49 -21.70 -0.10
C LEU A 114 -23.63 -21.59 0.90
N ARG A 115 -24.67 -20.82 0.60
CA ARG A 115 -25.90 -20.72 1.40
C ARG A 115 -26.54 -22.07 1.61
N ASP A 116 -26.72 -22.82 0.53
CA ASP A 116 -27.44 -24.11 0.53
C ASP A 116 -26.63 -25.24 1.20
N SER A 117 -25.30 -25.15 1.18
CA SER A 117 -24.41 -26.11 1.86
C SER A 117 -24.01 -25.69 3.28
N GLY A 118 -24.32 -24.48 3.69
CA GLY A 118 -23.94 -23.90 4.97
C GLY A 118 -25.07 -23.11 5.63
N THR A 119 -24.75 -21.89 6.07
CA THR A 119 -25.70 -20.99 6.72
C THR A 119 -25.54 -19.58 6.17
N PHE A 120 -26.62 -18.95 5.77
CA PHE A 120 -26.69 -17.53 5.44
C PHE A 120 -27.60 -16.82 6.43
N ARG A 121 -27.06 -15.80 7.12
CA ARG A 121 -27.82 -15.01 8.09
C ARG A 121 -27.35 -13.56 8.09
N PRO A 122 -28.27 -12.58 8.24
CA PRO A 122 -27.88 -11.19 8.47
C PRO A 122 -27.05 -11.08 9.74
N LEU A 123 -25.96 -10.32 9.68
CA LEU A 123 -25.11 -9.98 10.81
C LEU A 123 -25.38 -8.55 11.25
N ARG A 124 -25.74 -8.36 12.51
CA ARG A 124 -25.94 -7.03 13.07
C ARG A 124 -24.61 -6.26 13.09
N THR A 125 -24.61 -5.06 12.52
CA THR A 125 -23.43 -4.20 12.48
C THR A 125 -23.22 -3.41 13.79
N THR A 126 -22.18 -2.60 13.82
CA THR A 126 -21.82 -1.74 14.96
C THR A 126 -22.61 -0.43 14.97
N PHE A 127 -22.51 0.33 16.05
CA PHE A 127 -22.89 1.72 16.15
C PHE A 127 -21.65 2.57 16.45
N PRO A 128 -21.30 3.53 15.55
CA PRO A 128 -21.88 3.79 14.20
C PRO A 128 -21.67 2.63 13.23
N ALA A 129 -22.56 2.54 12.21
CA ALA A 129 -22.54 1.51 11.17
C ALA A 129 -21.67 1.95 9.99
N ILE A 130 -20.38 2.15 10.22
CA ILE A 130 -19.39 2.57 9.20
C ILE A 130 -18.19 1.63 9.20
N SER A 131 -17.56 1.47 8.04
CA SER A 131 -16.51 0.48 7.80
C SER A 131 -15.37 0.51 8.82
N PRO A 132 -14.73 1.65 9.18
CA PRO A 132 -13.62 1.62 10.14
C PRO A 132 -14.03 1.11 11.51
N VAL A 133 -15.25 1.34 11.94
CA VAL A 133 -15.79 0.89 13.23
C VAL A 133 -16.10 -0.60 13.19
N ALA A 134 -16.83 -1.04 12.15
CA ALA A 134 -17.23 -2.43 11.99
C ALA A 134 -16.01 -3.35 11.86
N TRP A 135 -15.05 -2.99 11.02
CA TRP A 135 -13.82 -3.78 10.84
C TRP A 135 -12.89 -3.74 12.06
N SER A 136 -12.87 -2.62 12.81
CA SER A 136 -12.16 -2.59 14.10
C SER A 136 -12.78 -3.52 15.13
N THR A 137 -14.11 -3.60 15.19
CA THR A 137 -14.84 -4.55 16.02
C THR A 137 -14.60 -6.00 15.58
N PHE A 138 -14.67 -6.27 14.26
CA PHE A 138 -14.39 -7.59 13.69
C PHE A 138 -13.00 -8.10 14.12
N GLN A 139 -11.97 -7.30 13.94
CA GLN A 139 -10.60 -7.75 14.20
C GLN A 139 -10.27 -7.86 15.69
N THR A 140 -10.92 -7.10 16.57
CA THR A 140 -10.59 -7.06 18.01
C THR A 140 -11.58 -7.80 18.89
N GLY A 141 -12.78 -8.09 18.37
CA GLY A 141 -13.87 -8.70 19.16
C GLY A 141 -14.43 -7.80 20.26
N VAL A 142 -14.18 -6.47 20.20
CA VAL A 142 -14.66 -5.51 21.20
C VAL A 142 -15.39 -4.35 20.52
N ASN A 143 -16.24 -3.65 21.29
CA ASN A 143 -17.04 -2.53 20.81
C ASN A 143 -16.20 -1.23 20.66
N PRO A 144 -16.75 -0.18 20.00
CA PRO A 144 -16.08 1.09 19.78
C PRO A 144 -15.53 1.75 21.06
N GLY A 145 -16.21 1.66 22.16
CA GLY A 145 -15.75 2.19 23.45
C GLY A 145 -14.43 1.58 23.94
N LYS A 146 -14.09 0.37 23.49
CA LYS A 146 -12.83 -0.31 23.84
C LYS A 146 -11.76 -0.17 22.77
N HIS A 147 -12.11 -0.27 21.46
CA HIS A 147 -11.12 -0.13 20.40
C HIS A 147 -10.86 1.33 19.96
N ASN A 148 -11.68 2.29 20.42
CA ASN A 148 -11.51 3.73 20.25
C ASN A 148 -11.56 4.24 18.78
N ILE A 149 -12.27 3.52 17.91
CA ILE A 149 -12.57 3.95 16.55
C ILE A 149 -14.08 4.17 16.46
N TYR A 150 -14.51 5.39 16.16
CA TYR A 150 -15.91 5.79 16.05
C TYR A 150 -16.27 6.32 14.67
N ASP A 151 -15.24 6.73 13.89
CA ASP A 151 -15.35 7.28 12.56
C ASP A 151 -13.99 7.21 11.86
N PHE A 152 -13.90 7.60 10.59
CA PHE A 152 -12.64 7.87 9.89
C PHE A 152 -11.84 8.98 10.56
N LEU A 153 -12.54 9.99 11.06
CA LEU A 153 -11.97 11.13 11.76
C LEU A 153 -12.30 11.10 13.25
N ALA A 154 -11.36 11.52 14.04
CA ALA A 154 -11.56 11.85 15.45
C ALA A 154 -11.24 13.33 15.68
N ARG A 155 -11.72 13.88 16.79
CA ARG A 155 -11.47 15.27 17.17
C ARG A 155 -10.48 15.35 18.31
N ASP A 156 -9.42 16.13 18.16
CA ASP A 156 -8.53 16.47 19.25
C ASP A 156 -9.26 17.35 20.27
N LEU A 157 -9.39 16.88 21.50
CA LEU A 157 -10.12 17.56 22.56
C LEU A 157 -9.40 18.83 23.08
N LYS A 158 -8.14 19.06 22.70
CA LYS A 158 -7.38 20.24 23.11
C LYS A 158 -7.58 21.42 22.18
N ASN A 159 -7.58 21.18 20.88
CA ASN A 159 -7.67 22.23 19.86
C ASN A 159 -8.90 22.10 18.96
N TYR A 160 -9.69 21.04 19.14
CA TYR A 160 -10.92 20.70 18.38
C TYR A 160 -10.68 20.43 16.88
N LEU A 161 -9.43 20.29 16.44
CA LEU A 161 -9.12 19.96 15.06
C LEU A 161 -9.39 18.49 14.77
N PRO A 162 -9.85 18.15 13.56
CA PRO A 162 -10.01 16.76 13.14
C PRO A 162 -8.64 16.11 12.87
N TYR A 163 -8.54 14.82 13.16
CA TYR A 163 -7.40 13.98 12.79
C TYR A 163 -7.88 12.57 12.39
N LEU A 164 -7.06 11.81 11.65
CA LEU A 164 -7.39 10.44 11.28
C LEU A 164 -7.46 9.55 12.53
N SER A 165 -8.58 8.87 12.71
CA SER A 165 -8.81 8.01 13.88
C SER A 165 -7.96 6.74 13.88
N SER A 166 -7.51 6.29 12.71
CA SER A 166 -6.83 5.00 12.51
C SER A 166 -5.34 5.05 12.79
N ALA A 167 -4.65 6.10 12.34
CA ALA A 167 -3.21 6.21 12.43
C ALA A 167 -2.75 7.68 12.50
N GLN A 168 -1.60 7.89 13.12
CA GLN A 168 -0.90 9.15 13.17
C GLN A 168 0.51 8.98 12.61
N ILE A 169 0.88 9.82 11.66
CA ILE A 169 2.23 9.92 11.12
C ILE A 169 2.83 11.19 11.71
N SER A 170 3.99 11.04 12.35
CA SER A 170 4.72 12.18 12.95
C SER A 170 6.09 12.29 12.31
N GLU A 171 6.50 13.50 12.03
CA GLU A 171 7.84 13.77 11.55
C GLU A 171 8.93 13.37 12.58
N PRO A 172 10.17 13.13 12.13
CA PRO A 172 11.28 12.90 13.02
C PRO A 172 11.48 14.07 13.98
N LYS A 173 11.60 13.80 15.27
CA LYS A 173 11.74 14.83 16.32
C LYS A 173 13.08 15.56 16.28
N ARG A 174 14.09 15.00 15.62
CA ARG A 174 15.44 15.58 15.56
C ARG A 174 15.78 15.97 14.14
N HIS A 175 16.25 17.18 13.96
CA HIS A 175 16.70 17.71 12.69
C HIS A 175 18.09 18.30 12.81
N LEU A 176 18.94 18.07 11.82
CA LEU A 176 20.23 18.73 11.68
C LEU A 176 20.08 19.88 10.68
N ARG A 177 20.30 21.09 11.11
CA ARG A 177 20.26 22.27 10.25
C ARG A 177 21.63 22.53 9.62
N ILE A 178 21.67 22.58 8.28
CA ILE A 178 22.86 22.93 7.51
C ILE A 178 22.46 24.02 6.50
N GLY A 179 22.80 25.26 6.83
CA GLY A 179 22.36 26.41 6.04
C GLY A 179 20.82 26.50 5.98
N LYS A 180 20.26 26.50 4.76
CA LYS A 180 18.80 26.53 4.53
C LYS A 180 18.13 25.15 4.63
N TYR A 181 18.87 24.08 4.79
CA TYR A 181 18.36 22.72 4.83
C TYR A 181 18.19 22.23 6.26
N SER A 182 17.09 21.52 6.51
CA SER A 182 16.76 20.85 7.77
C SER A 182 16.71 19.34 7.53
N LEU A 183 17.79 18.63 7.80
CA LEU A 183 17.90 17.18 7.59
C LEU A 183 17.20 16.44 8.73
N PRO A 184 16.17 15.61 8.45
CA PRO A 184 15.54 14.80 9.48
C PRO A 184 16.51 13.71 9.96
N LEU A 185 16.76 13.64 11.26
CA LEU A 185 17.58 12.61 11.90
C LEU A 185 16.67 11.51 12.46
N GLY A 186 16.44 10.48 11.65
CA GLY A 186 15.61 9.33 12.01
C GLY A 186 14.49 9.06 11.00
N LYS A 187 13.65 8.09 11.35
CA LYS A 187 12.46 7.74 10.56
C LYS A 187 11.24 8.44 11.14
N SER A 188 10.27 8.73 10.29
CA SER A 188 8.93 9.13 10.73
C SER A 188 8.33 8.07 11.66
N ASP A 189 7.71 8.53 12.74
CA ASP A 189 7.01 7.63 13.66
C ASP A 189 5.56 7.44 13.17
N VAL A 190 5.22 6.20 12.87
CA VAL A 190 3.88 5.83 12.41
C VAL A 190 3.21 5.01 13.49
N LYS A 191 2.18 5.59 14.11
CA LYS A 191 1.48 5.02 15.24
C LYS A 191 0.04 4.68 14.87
N GLY A 192 -0.37 3.42 15.07
CA GLY A 192 -1.77 3.01 15.04
C GLY A 192 -2.50 3.52 16.28
N LEU A 193 -3.69 4.11 16.08
CA LEU A 193 -4.50 4.69 17.14
C LEU A 193 -5.61 3.74 17.63
N ARG A 194 -5.99 2.75 16.82
CA ARG A 194 -6.90 1.68 17.23
C ARG A 194 -6.36 0.96 18.46
N LYS A 195 -7.16 0.86 19.49
CA LYS A 195 -6.87 0.07 20.68
C LYS A 195 -7.32 -1.38 20.49
N GLY A 196 -6.86 -2.26 21.36
CA GLY A 196 -7.16 -3.69 21.30
C GLY A 196 -6.19 -4.46 20.41
N THR A 197 -6.16 -5.77 20.59
CA THR A 197 -5.28 -6.68 19.87
C THR A 197 -6.11 -7.53 18.93
N PRO A 198 -5.81 -7.56 17.62
CA PRO A 198 -6.53 -8.38 16.66
C PRO A 198 -6.41 -9.87 16.97
N PHE A 199 -7.43 -10.62 16.60
CA PHE A 199 -7.50 -12.07 16.92
C PHE A 199 -6.40 -12.88 16.21
N TRP A 200 -5.96 -12.49 15.04
CA TRP A 200 -4.84 -13.16 14.34
C TRP A 200 -3.51 -13.02 15.07
N HIS A 201 -3.32 -11.98 15.88
CA HIS A 201 -2.14 -11.85 16.73
C HIS A 201 -2.12 -12.94 17.81
N TRP A 202 -3.27 -13.22 18.42
CA TRP A 202 -3.43 -14.29 19.40
C TRP A 202 -3.25 -15.67 18.77
N LEU A 203 -3.82 -15.88 17.59
CA LEU A 203 -3.62 -17.10 16.81
C LEU A 203 -2.13 -17.30 16.48
N GLY A 204 -1.45 -16.26 16.00
CA GLY A 204 -0.03 -16.30 15.71
C GLY A 204 0.84 -16.63 16.93
N LYS A 205 0.51 -16.04 18.11
CA LYS A 205 1.17 -16.40 19.38
C LYS A 205 0.95 -17.86 19.77
N ALA A 206 -0.22 -18.39 19.49
CA ALA A 206 -0.54 -19.81 19.70
C ALA A 206 0.12 -20.75 18.66
N GLY A 207 0.81 -20.23 17.65
CA GLY A 207 1.49 -21.01 16.62
C GLY A 207 0.66 -21.26 15.36
N VAL A 208 -0.52 -20.65 15.23
CA VAL A 208 -1.36 -20.69 14.02
C VAL A 208 -0.87 -19.63 13.05
N PHE A 209 -0.49 -20.03 11.84
CA PHE A 209 -0.09 -19.07 10.80
C PHE A 209 -1.31 -18.33 10.25
N CYS A 210 -1.17 -17.02 10.07
CA CYS A 210 -2.24 -16.18 9.57
C CYS A 210 -1.74 -15.33 8.38
N SER A 211 -2.46 -15.40 7.26
CA SER A 211 -2.35 -14.48 6.13
C SER A 211 -3.51 -13.50 6.18
N VAL A 212 -3.23 -12.21 6.30
CA VAL A 212 -4.22 -11.13 6.44
C VAL A 212 -4.04 -10.14 5.32
N ILE A 213 -5.01 -10.07 4.40
CA ILE A 213 -4.93 -9.28 3.18
C ILE A 213 -5.99 -8.18 3.21
N ARG A 214 -5.55 -6.94 3.17
CA ARG A 214 -6.39 -5.75 2.98
C ARG A 214 -7.55 -5.59 3.98
N VAL A 215 -7.46 -6.19 5.16
CA VAL A 215 -8.44 -5.93 6.22
C VAL A 215 -8.37 -4.44 6.61
N PRO A 216 -9.51 -3.72 6.66
CA PRO A 216 -9.52 -2.29 6.99
C PRO A 216 -8.93 -1.97 8.38
N VAL A 217 -8.40 -0.74 8.52
CA VAL A 217 -7.81 -0.22 9.77
C VAL A 217 -6.64 -1.11 10.29
N THR A 218 -5.82 -1.59 9.37
CA THR A 218 -4.60 -2.35 9.68
C THR A 218 -3.30 -1.60 9.34
N PHE A 219 -3.39 -0.29 9.10
CA PHE A 219 -2.22 0.57 8.95
C PHE A 219 -1.96 1.36 10.24
N PRO A 220 -0.71 1.43 10.72
CA PRO A 220 0.44 0.64 10.31
C PRO A 220 0.29 -0.85 10.67
N PRO A 221 0.94 -1.76 9.90
CA PRO A 221 0.80 -3.19 10.09
C PRO A 221 1.39 -3.67 11.40
N GLU A 222 0.67 -4.49 12.11
CA GLU A 222 1.09 -5.05 13.38
C GLU A 222 2.14 -6.16 13.20
N LYS A 223 3.05 -6.26 14.15
CA LYS A 223 4.03 -7.36 14.18
C LYS A 223 3.42 -8.59 14.87
N PHE A 224 3.28 -9.68 14.12
CA PHE A 224 2.81 -10.97 14.65
C PHE A 224 3.41 -12.13 13.85
N PRO A 225 3.31 -13.38 14.31
CA PRO A 225 3.76 -14.56 13.55
C PRO A 225 2.82 -14.90 12.38
N GLY A 226 2.92 -14.15 11.28
CA GLY A 226 2.09 -14.25 10.09
C GLY A 226 2.52 -13.24 9.04
N VAL A 227 1.68 -13.04 8.04
CA VAL A 227 1.82 -11.99 7.01
C VAL A 227 0.59 -11.11 6.99
N LEU A 228 0.80 -9.81 6.75
CA LEU A 228 -0.27 -8.83 6.66
C LEU A 228 0.03 -7.81 5.58
N LEU A 229 -0.91 -7.56 4.68
CA LEU A 229 -0.95 -6.40 3.80
C LEU A 229 -2.04 -5.45 4.30
N SER A 230 -1.66 -4.21 4.64
CA SER A 230 -2.59 -3.21 5.18
C SER A 230 -3.67 -2.84 4.17
N GLY A 231 -4.89 -2.62 4.67
CA GLY A 231 -6.06 -2.22 3.91
C GLY A 231 -6.40 -0.75 4.06
N MET A 232 -7.69 -0.48 4.18
CA MET A 232 -8.25 0.87 4.35
C MET A 232 -7.45 1.70 5.38
N CYS A 233 -7.29 2.99 5.11
CA CYS A 233 -6.52 3.98 5.86
C CYS A 233 -4.99 3.96 5.61
N VAL A 234 -4.48 3.19 4.64
CA VAL A 234 -3.13 3.43 4.11
C VAL A 234 -3.16 4.75 3.34
N PRO A 235 -2.30 5.73 3.65
CA PRO A 235 -2.28 7.01 2.95
C PRO A 235 -1.63 6.89 1.56
N ASP A 236 -1.81 7.93 0.75
CA ASP A 236 -0.99 8.16 -0.43
C ASP A 236 0.44 8.62 -0.04
N LEU A 237 1.30 8.84 -1.03
CA LEU A 237 2.68 9.29 -0.79
C LEU A 237 2.76 10.68 -0.13
N LYS A 238 1.74 11.52 -0.30
CA LYS A 238 1.61 12.85 0.34
C LYS A 238 1.15 12.77 1.79
N GLY A 239 0.73 11.60 2.27
CA GLY A 239 0.16 11.39 3.60
C GLY A 239 -1.34 11.70 3.66
N SER A 240 -2.01 11.94 2.52
CA SER A 240 -3.45 12.16 2.42
C SER A 240 -4.20 10.83 2.23
N GLN A 241 -5.53 10.88 2.25
CA GLN A 241 -6.37 9.72 1.96
C GLN A 241 -6.69 9.58 0.46
N GLY A 242 -5.92 10.24 -0.36
CA GLY A 242 -5.98 10.22 -1.82
C GLY A 242 -6.22 11.62 -2.38
N THR A 243 -5.20 12.18 -3.05
CA THR A 243 -5.32 13.45 -3.77
C THR A 243 -5.01 13.19 -5.23
N PHE A 244 -6.04 13.21 -6.08
CA PHE A 244 -5.84 13.04 -7.52
C PHE A 244 -5.29 14.32 -8.16
N CYS A 245 -4.67 14.15 -9.33
CA CYS A 245 -4.18 15.25 -10.13
C CYS A 245 -4.92 15.29 -11.47
N PHE A 246 -5.47 16.44 -11.83
CA PHE A 246 -6.11 16.68 -13.12
C PHE A 246 -5.32 17.71 -13.90
N CYS A 247 -4.60 17.24 -14.91
CA CYS A 247 -3.77 18.07 -15.78
C CYS A 247 -4.58 18.50 -17.00
N THR A 248 -4.75 19.80 -17.23
CA THR A 248 -5.58 20.31 -18.33
C THR A 248 -5.01 21.56 -18.95
N THR A 249 -5.21 21.69 -20.27
CA THR A 249 -4.95 22.95 -21.02
C THR A 249 -6.05 23.96 -20.85
N ARG A 250 -7.24 23.55 -20.36
CA ARG A 250 -8.38 24.43 -20.14
C ARG A 250 -8.09 25.38 -18.98
N ALA A 251 -8.09 26.65 -19.26
CA ALA A 251 -7.96 27.69 -18.24
C ALA A 251 -9.21 27.66 -17.34
N SER A 252 -9.03 27.43 -16.06
CA SER A 252 -10.07 27.54 -15.05
C SER A 252 -9.45 27.99 -13.74
N SER A 253 -10.08 28.95 -13.09
CA SER A 253 -9.76 29.36 -11.72
C SER A 253 -10.44 28.46 -10.68
N ASP A 254 -11.35 27.59 -11.12
CA ASP A 254 -12.18 26.78 -10.23
C ASP A 254 -11.35 25.69 -9.57
N LYS A 255 -11.43 25.64 -8.27
CA LYS A 255 -10.85 24.56 -7.46
C LYS A 255 -11.87 23.44 -7.36
N PHE A 256 -11.38 22.21 -7.32
CA PHE A 256 -12.21 21.08 -6.93
C PHE A 256 -12.72 21.29 -5.49
N ARG A 257 -13.94 20.85 -5.23
CA ARG A 257 -14.52 20.88 -3.88
C ARG A 257 -13.76 19.95 -2.97
N GLU A 258 -13.37 18.80 -3.50
CA GLU A 258 -12.79 17.71 -2.73
C GLU A 258 -11.72 16.94 -3.51
N GLY A 259 -10.73 16.43 -2.78
CA GLY A 259 -9.84 15.32 -3.17
C GLY A 259 -8.88 15.53 -4.34
N GLY A 260 -8.92 16.64 -5.04
CA GLY A 260 -8.12 16.83 -6.24
C GLY A 260 -7.40 18.16 -6.35
N VAL A 261 -6.41 18.20 -7.24
CA VAL A 261 -5.71 19.42 -7.64
C VAL A 261 -5.71 19.55 -9.16
N ARG A 262 -5.99 20.76 -9.65
CA ARG A 262 -5.91 21.10 -11.07
C ARG A 262 -4.51 21.62 -11.39
N ILE A 263 -3.86 21.03 -12.37
CA ILE A 263 -2.50 21.38 -12.79
C ILE A 263 -2.55 21.86 -14.24
N PRO A 264 -1.91 23.00 -14.57
CA PRO A 264 -1.86 23.46 -15.95
C PRO A 264 -1.03 22.55 -16.83
N VAL A 265 -1.50 22.35 -18.06
CA VAL A 265 -0.76 21.73 -19.14
C VAL A 265 -0.31 22.82 -20.08
N GLU A 266 0.99 23.07 -20.14
CA GLU A 266 1.57 24.15 -20.92
C GLU A 266 2.11 23.62 -22.24
N ARG A 267 1.93 24.40 -23.32
CA ARG A 267 2.46 24.04 -24.63
C ARG A 267 3.98 24.20 -24.66
N ASN A 268 4.68 23.20 -25.15
CA ASN A 268 6.13 23.20 -25.30
C ASN A 268 6.54 22.66 -26.70
N GLY A 269 6.77 23.56 -27.64
CA GLY A 269 7.03 23.20 -29.03
C GLY A 269 5.85 22.41 -29.63
N SER A 270 6.12 21.21 -30.14
CA SER A 270 5.11 20.29 -30.72
C SER A 270 4.37 19.43 -29.69
N GLY A 271 4.64 19.62 -28.40
CA GLY A 271 4.05 18.84 -27.32
C GLY A 271 3.58 19.71 -26.17
N PHE A 272 3.35 19.07 -25.04
CA PHE A 272 2.90 19.69 -23.81
C PHE A 272 3.79 19.26 -22.64
N HIS A 273 3.83 20.08 -21.62
CA HIS A 273 4.53 19.86 -20.36
C HIS A 273 3.56 20.07 -19.20
N SER A 274 3.67 19.24 -18.18
CA SER A 274 2.96 19.37 -16.92
C SER A 274 3.74 18.65 -15.81
N TYR A 275 3.18 18.59 -14.60
CA TYR A 275 3.84 17.92 -13.48
C TYR A 275 2.83 17.24 -12.56
N ILE A 276 3.31 16.27 -11.81
CA ILE A 276 2.59 15.64 -10.71
C ILE A 276 3.10 16.25 -9.41
N PRO A 277 2.24 16.81 -8.54
CA PRO A 277 2.63 17.31 -7.24
C PRO A 277 2.93 16.14 -6.29
N GLY A 278 4.08 16.20 -5.62
CA GLY A 278 4.58 15.19 -4.70
C GLY A 278 4.39 15.57 -3.23
N PRO A 279 5.08 14.88 -2.33
CA PRO A 279 5.12 15.23 -0.92
C PRO A 279 5.87 16.54 -0.68
N GLU A 280 5.70 17.10 0.50
CA GLU A 280 6.53 18.22 0.96
C GLU A 280 8.00 17.82 1.00
N ASN A 281 8.88 18.76 0.68
CA ASN A 281 10.31 18.49 0.66
C ASN A 281 10.82 18.19 2.07
N PRO A 282 11.30 16.97 2.36
CA PRO A 282 11.75 16.57 3.71
C PRO A 282 12.97 17.35 4.19
N LEU A 283 13.64 18.10 3.30
CA LEU A 283 14.76 18.96 3.67
C LEU A 283 14.32 20.30 4.27
N GLY A 284 13.02 20.45 4.57
CA GLY A 284 12.51 21.64 5.29
C GLY A 284 12.56 22.93 4.49
N THR A 285 12.49 22.84 3.15
CA THR A 285 12.47 24.04 2.28
C THR A 285 11.09 24.67 2.16
N GLY A 286 10.04 24.03 2.72
CA GLY A 286 8.64 24.47 2.63
C GLY A 286 8.08 24.40 1.21
N THR A 287 8.74 23.70 0.30
CA THR A 287 8.31 23.53 -1.10
C THR A 287 7.81 22.12 -1.34
N GLU A 288 6.73 22.00 -2.12
CA GLU A 288 6.23 20.72 -2.60
C GLU A 288 7.17 20.20 -3.71
N LEU A 289 7.49 18.91 -3.64
CA LEU A 289 8.26 18.24 -4.70
C LEU A 289 7.39 18.05 -5.94
N ARG A 290 8.00 17.96 -7.10
CA ARG A 290 7.32 17.78 -8.38
C ARG A 290 7.99 16.71 -9.22
N ALA A 291 7.19 15.98 -9.99
CA ALA A 291 7.67 15.10 -11.04
C ALA A 291 7.12 15.60 -12.37
N ASP A 292 8.00 16.18 -13.18
CA ASP A 292 7.65 16.75 -14.48
C ASP A 292 7.44 15.67 -15.51
N PHE A 293 6.44 15.84 -16.38
CA PHE A 293 6.21 14.95 -17.51
C PHE A 293 5.92 15.72 -18.80
N LYS A 294 6.22 15.07 -19.92
CA LYS A 294 5.96 15.58 -21.27
C LYS A 294 4.91 14.72 -21.94
N LEU A 295 4.06 15.36 -22.73
CA LEU A 295 3.01 14.69 -23.49
C LEU A 295 3.07 15.16 -24.94
N ARG A 296 3.11 14.21 -25.87
CA ARG A 296 3.07 14.47 -27.32
C ARG A 296 1.81 13.84 -27.91
N PRO A 297 0.79 14.64 -28.25
CA PRO A 297 -0.46 14.13 -28.77
C PRO A 297 -0.31 13.63 -30.21
N ASP A 298 -1.04 12.57 -30.50
CA ASP A 298 -1.32 12.07 -31.85
C ASP A 298 -2.86 12.02 -31.99
N VAL A 299 -3.44 13.16 -32.34
CA VAL A 299 -4.88 13.36 -32.39
C VAL A 299 -5.52 12.41 -33.40
N ALA A 300 -4.85 12.14 -34.54
CA ALA A 300 -5.37 11.28 -35.59
C ALA A 300 -5.59 9.83 -35.12
N ARG A 301 -4.78 9.38 -34.13
CA ARG A 301 -4.87 8.05 -33.54
C ARG A 301 -5.57 8.02 -32.17
N GLY A 302 -6.02 9.16 -31.68
CA GLY A 302 -6.63 9.26 -30.36
C GLY A 302 -5.68 8.82 -29.22
N GLN A 303 -4.39 9.15 -29.30
CA GLN A 303 -3.39 8.73 -28.33
C GLN A 303 -2.33 9.80 -28.08
N ALA A 304 -1.60 9.68 -26.98
CA ALA A 304 -0.46 10.53 -26.66
C ALA A 304 0.74 9.70 -26.20
N LYS A 305 1.93 10.12 -26.58
CA LYS A 305 3.18 9.60 -25.99
C LYS A 305 3.50 10.41 -24.76
N VAL A 306 3.66 9.74 -23.63
CA VAL A 306 4.01 10.33 -22.33
C VAL A 306 5.43 9.94 -21.97
N GLU A 307 6.19 10.91 -21.46
CA GLU A 307 7.55 10.74 -20.97
C GLU A 307 7.65 11.36 -19.56
N ILE A 308 8.02 10.55 -18.58
CA ILE A 308 8.22 10.96 -17.18
C ILE A 308 9.44 10.23 -16.61
N ASP A 309 10.42 10.96 -16.08
CA ASP A 309 11.74 10.44 -15.68
C ASP A 309 12.37 9.56 -16.78
N SER A 310 12.51 8.26 -16.53
CA SER A 310 13.02 7.25 -17.47
C SER A 310 11.92 6.48 -18.21
N GLU A 311 10.66 6.68 -17.82
CA GLU A 311 9.51 5.94 -18.35
C GLU A 311 8.97 6.61 -19.62
N ARG A 312 8.63 5.79 -20.60
CA ARG A 312 7.99 6.19 -21.86
C ARG A 312 6.89 5.23 -22.20
N PHE A 313 5.70 5.75 -22.39
CA PHE A 313 4.53 4.92 -22.71
C PHE A 313 3.57 5.67 -23.64
N THR A 314 2.67 4.91 -24.26
CA THR A 314 1.57 5.45 -25.06
C THR A 314 0.29 5.33 -24.26
N LEU A 315 -0.46 6.43 -24.21
CA LEU A 315 -1.73 6.54 -23.51
C LEU A 315 -2.82 6.83 -24.54
N LYS A 316 -3.86 6.00 -24.58
CA LYS A 316 -5.01 6.19 -25.47
C LYS A 316 -6.15 6.89 -24.74
N VAL A 317 -6.94 7.66 -25.49
CA VAL A 317 -8.15 8.29 -24.96
C VAL A 317 -9.10 7.22 -24.42
N GLY A 318 -9.58 7.42 -23.18
CA GLY A 318 -10.46 6.50 -22.47
C GLY A 318 -9.78 5.29 -21.84
N GLU A 319 -8.43 5.22 -21.85
CA GLU A 319 -7.68 4.11 -21.26
C GLU A 319 -6.75 4.58 -20.12
N TYR A 320 -6.55 3.70 -19.12
CA TYR A 320 -5.52 3.87 -18.11
C TYR A 320 -4.17 3.33 -18.59
N SER A 321 -3.09 3.99 -18.17
CA SER A 321 -1.75 3.38 -18.26
C SER A 321 -1.62 2.19 -17.30
N GLU A 322 -0.56 1.42 -17.46
CA GLU A 322 -0.04 0.59 -16.39
C GLU A 322 0.39 1.47 -15.19
N TRP A 323 0.77 0.85 -14.07
CA TRP A 323 1.37 1.54 -12.94
C TRP A 323 2.74 2.12 -13.33
N ILE A 324 2.87 3.43 -13.29
CA ILE A 324 4.09 4.15 -13.68
C ILE A 324 4.86 4.54 -12.40
N PRO A 325 6.13 4.12 -12.26
CA PRO A 325 6.99 4.58 -11.18
C PRO A 325 7.29 6.08 -11.31
N VAL A 326 7.15 6.80 -10.20
CA VAL A 326 7.40 8.26 -10.14
C VAL A 326 8.41 8.56 -9.04
N LYS A 327 9.39 9.43 -9.33
CA LYS A 327 10.45 9.83 -8.41
C LYS A 327 10.39 11.33 -8.13
N PHE A 328 10.34 11.68 -6.87
CA PHE A 328 10.36 13.05 -6.39
C PHE A 328 11.72 13.36 -5.76
N LYS A 329 12.53 14.14 -6.46
CA LYS A 329 13.92 14.44 -6.05
C LYS A 329 13.95 15.63 -5.11
N ALA A 330 14.29 15.41 -3.85
CA ALA A 330 14.37 16.45 -2.81
C ALA A 330 15.72 17.19 -2.79
N GLY A 331 16.74 16.67 -3.46
CA GLY A 331 18.13 17.14 -3.36
C GLY A 331 18.96 16.32 -2.36
N MET A 332 20.26 16.54 -2.34
CA MET A 332 21.22 15.83 -1.45
C MET A 332 21.10 14.28 -1.48
N GLY A 333 20.63 13.70 -2.60
CA GLY A 333 20.42 12.27 -2.76
C GLY A 333 19.09 11.73 -2.20
N PHE A 334 18.27 12.55 -1.57
CA PHE A 334 16.95 12.13 -1.09
C PHE A 334 15.95 12.07 -2.26
N THR A 335 15.21 10.98 -2.32
CA THR A 335 14.19 10.76 -3.35
C THR A 335 13.02 10.00 -2.73
N ALA A 336 11.82 10.57 -2.78
CA ALA A 336 10.59 9.85 -2.48
C ALA A 336 10.12 9.10 -3.73
N ARG A 337 9.60 7.87 -3.55
CA ARG A 337 9.20 6.98 -4.63
C ARG A 337 7.73 6.61 -4.48
N GLY A 338 7.01 6.75 -5.57
CA GLY A 338 5.62 6.33 -5.65
C GLY A 338 5.29 5.71 -6.98
N ILE A 339 4.04 5.27 -7.11
CA ILE A 339 3.47 4.78 -8.36
C ILE A 339 2.13 5.47 -8.59
N CYS A 340 1.79 5.74 -9.85
CA CYS A 340 0.49 6.25 -10.25
C CYS A 340 0.07 5.70 -11.61
N ARG A 341 -1.18 5.89 -11.97
CA ARG A 341 -1.72 5.59 -13.31
C ARG A 341 -2.21 6.88 -13.93
N PHE A 342 -2.02 7.00 -15.23
CA PHE A 342 -2.52 8.08 -16.05
C PHE A 342 -3.75 7.61 -16.81
N TYR A 343 -4.73 8.49 -16.95
CA TYR A 343 -5.91 8.29 -17.79
C TYR A 343 -6.08 9.49 -18.73
N LEU A 344 -6.08 9.25 -20.02
CA LEU A 344 -6.27 10.30 -21.02
C LEU A 344 -7.76 10.50 -21.27
N LYS A 345 -8.32 11.55 -20.66
CA LYS A 345 -9.74 11.86 -20.79
C LYS A 345 -10.04 12.49 -22.15
N GLU A 346 -9.23 13.45 -22.57
CA GLU A 346 -9.40 14.18 -23.82
C GLU A 346 -8.04 14.57 -24.42
N ILE A 347 -7.97 14.66 -25.74
CA ILE A 347 -6.75 15.06 -26.46
C ILE A 347 -6.97 16.21 -27.42
N SER A 348 -8.21 16.52 -27.77
CA SER A 348 -8.64 17.63 -28.66
C SER A 348 -10.12 17.93 -28.42
N PRO A 349 -10.57 19.22 -28.31
CA PRO A 349 -9.75 20.43 -28.49
C PRO A 349 -8.80 20.72 -27.32
N GLU A 350 -9.09 20.22 -26.12
CA GLU A 350 -8.25 20.35 -24.94
C GLU A 350 -7.46 19.06 -24.68
N VAL A 351 -6.36 19.19 -23.96
CA VAL A 351 -5.63 18.04 -23.43
C VAL A 351 -6.01 17.88 -21.96
N GLU A 352 -6.65 16.79 -21.62
CA GLU A 352 -7.09 16.50 -20.26
C GLU A 352 -6.58 15.13 -19.83
N VAL A 353 -5.78 15.12 -18.78
CA VAL A 353 -5.17 13.90 -18.21
C VAL A 353 -5.47 13.83 -16.73
N TYR A 354 -6.14 12.77 -16.33
CA TYR A 354 -6.27 12.42 -14.92
C TYR A 354 -5.08 11.56 -14.50
N VAL A 355 -4.54 11.82 -13.31
CA VAL A 355 -3.52 11.00 -12.67
C VAL A 355 -4.04 10.58 -11.30
N THR A 356 -4.01 9.28 -11.03
CA THR A 356 -4.42 8.75 -9.73
C THR A 356 -3.62 9.38 -8.60
N PRO A 357 -4.12 9.40 -7.36
CA PRO A 357 -3.29 9.69 -6.20
C PRO A 357 -1.99 8.89 -6.26
N VAL A 358 -0.87 9.52 -5.89
CA VAL A 358 0.43 8.84 -5.94
C VAL A 358 0.52 7.84 -4.81
N ASN A 359 0.42 6.57 -5.15
CA ASN A 359 0.50 5.47 -4.20
C ASN A 359 1.94 5.25 -3.72
N ILE A 360 2.09 4.70 -2.51
CA ILE A 360 3.39 4.21 -2.01
C ILE A 360 3.85 3.06 -2.92
N ASP A 361 5.08 3.11 -3.41
CA ASP A 361 5.65 2.02 -4.22
C ASP A 361 5.73 0.73 -3.40
N PRO A 362 4.97 -0.34 -3.71
CA PRO A 362 5.00 -1.57 -2.94
C PRO A 362 6.32 -2.33 -3.05
N GLY A 363 7.10 -2.06 -4.12
CA GLY A 363 8.44 -2.62 -4.31
C GLY A 363 9.52 -1.94 -3.48
N HIS A 364 9.30 -0.66 -3.12
CA HIS A 364 10.23 0.17 -2.32
C HIS A 364 9.43 1.05 -1.34
N PRO A 365 8.71 0.45 -0.38
CA PRO A 365 7.78 1.20 0.45
C PRO A 365 8.50 2.13 1.43
N ASP A 366 8.25 3.44 1.31
CA ASP A 366 8.77 4.46 2.21
C ASP A 366 8.07 4.42 3.59
N LEU A 367 6.82 3.94 3.63
CA LEU A 367 6.07 3.66 4.86
C LEU A 367 5.79 2.16 4.99
N PRO A 368 5.66 1.63 6.22
CA PRO A 368 5.36 0.21 6.41
C PRO A 368 3.90 -0.09 6.02
N ILE A 369 3.69 -0.67 4.85
CA ILE A 369 2.37 -1.09 4.36
C ILE A 369 2.11 -2.58 4.52
N SER A 370 3.11 -3.35 4.98
CA SER A 370 2.98 -4.79 5.22
C SER A 370 3.81 -5.28 6.41
N HIS A 371 3.42 -6.42 6.96
CA HIS A 371 4.23 -7.17 7.92
C HIS A 371 4.42 -8.62 7.45
N PRO A 372 5.68 -9.10 7.35
CA PRO A 372 6.92 -8.31 7.37
C PRO A 372 6.95 -7.30 6.20
N VAL A 373 7.82 -6.29 6.27
CA VAL A 373 7.96 -5.28 5.21
C VAL A 373 8.24 -5.92 3.84
N THR A 374 8.94 -7.04 3.81
CA THR A 374 9.23 -7.82 2.61
C THR A 374 7.99 -8.44 1.96
N TYR A 375 6.84 -8.45 2.62
CA TYR A 375 5.63 -9.06 2.06
C TYR A 375 5.04 -8.22 0.92
N SER A 376 4.99 -6.89 1.05
CA SER A 376 4.57 -6.02 -0.06
C SER A 376 5.52 -6.13 -1.25
N ILE A 377 6.84 -6.19 -0.98
CA ILE A 377 7.87 -6.36 -2.00
C ILE A 377 7.72 -7.71 -2.73
N TYR A 378 7.42 -8.77 -1.98
CA TYR A 378 7.14 -10.09 -2.53
C TYR A 378 5.95 -10.06 -3.49
N LEU A 379 4.82 -9.44 -3.09
CA LEU A 379 3.63 -9.32 -3.91
C LEU A 379 3.90 -8.50 -5.18
N ALA A 380 4.63 -7.37 -5.04
CA ALA A 380 5.02 -6.54 -6.18
C ALA A 380 5.94 -7.26 -7.18
N LYS A 381 6.83 -8.14 -6.71
CA LYS A 381 7.67 -8.97 -7.58
C LYS A 381 6.90 -10.09 -8.27
N LEU A 382 5.84 -10.57 -7.66
CA LEU A 382 5.04 -11.68 -8.18
C LEU A 382 4.00 -11.20 -9.20
N PHE A 383 3.31 -10.11 -8.89
CA PHE A 383 2.14 -9.63 -9.64
C PHE A 383 2.36 -8.31 -10.37
N GLY A 384 3.51 -7.65 -10.18
CA GLY A 384 3.72 -6.27 -10.60
C GLY A 384 3.27 -5.26 -9.55
N PRO A 385 3.43 -3.96 -9.83
CA PRO A 385 2.93 -2.88 -8.98
C PRO A 385 1.40 -2.95 -8.85
N TYR A 386 0.86 -2.54 -7.70
CA TYR A 386 -0.56 -2.58 -7.38
C TYR A 386 -0.97 -1.40 -6.49
N ALA A 387 -2.27 -1.11 -6.40
CA ALA A 387 -2.80 -0.05 -5.56
C ALA A 387 -2.50 -0.31 -4.07
N THR A 388 -1.76 0.61 -3.45
CA THR A 388 -1.43 0.57 -2.03
C THR A 388 -2.27 1.52 -1.19
N LEU A 389 -2.86 2.54 -1.81
CA LEU A 389 -3.80 3.46 -1.16
C LEU A 389 -4.95 2.68 -0.49
N GLY A 390 -5.34 3.11 0.70
CA GLY A 390 -6.38 2.44 1.49
C GLY A 390 -7.75 2.50 0.83
N LEU A 391 -8.09 3.62 0.22
CA LEU A 391 -9.28 3.86 -0.60
C LEU A 391 -8.79 4.05 -2.03
N ALA A 392 -8.61 2.96 -2.76
CA ALA A 392 -7.90 2.97 -4.03
C ALA A 392 -8.76 3.43 -5.21
N GLU A 393 -10.07 3.24 -5.14
CA GLU A 393 -11.03 3.72 -6.13
C GLU A 393 -11.35 5.20 -5.85
N ASP A 394 -11.15 6.05 -6.85
CA ASP A 394 -11.20 7.51 -6.68
C ASP A 394 -12.62 8.06 -6.81
N THR A 395 -13.38 7.97 -5.72
CA THR A 395 -14.74 8.50 -5.63
C THR A 395 -14.78 10.03 -5.76
N TRP A 396 -13.71 10.72 -5.34
CA TRP A 396 -13.60 12.17 -5.47
C TRP A 396 -13.53 12.59 -6.93
N ALA A 397 -12.68 11.92 -7.73
CA ALA A 397 -12.55 12.22 -9.15
C ALA A 397 -13.84 11.95 -9.93
N LEU A 398 -14.65 10.96 -9.51
CA LEU A 398 -15.97 10.72 -10.08
C LEU A 398 -16.96 11.83 -9.66
N ASN A 399 -17.00 12.21 -8.39
CA ASN A 399 -17.88 13.27 -7.89
C ASN A 399 -17.58 14.66 -8.50
N GLU A 400 -16.32 14.91 -8.83
CA GLU A 400 -15.87 16.15 -9.48
C GLU A 400 -15.94 16.06 -11.02
N GLU A 401 -16.57 15.02 -11.57
CA GLU A 401 -16.78 14.80 -13.02
C GLU A 401 -15.45 14.72 -13.82
N VAL A 402 -14.34 14.50 -13.13
CA VAL A 402 -13.05 14.26 -13.77
C VAL A 402 -13.02 12.89 -14.42
N LEU A 403 -13.57 11.89 -13.74
CA LEU A 403 -13.83 10.57 -14.29
C LEU A 403 -15.32 10.41 -14.58
N ASP A 404 -15.65 9.67 -15.63
CA ASP A 404 -16.99 9.15 -15.85
C ASP A 404 -17.19 7.79 -15.17
N ASP A 405 -18.41 7.28 -15.22
CA ASP A 405 -18.78 5.99 -14.62
C ASP A 405 -17.94 4.83 -15.17
N GLN A 406 -17.61 4.84 -16.48
CA GLN A 406 -16.83 3.77 -17.10
C GLN A 406 -15.37 3.79 -16.64
N ALA A 407 -14.77 4.97 -16.59
CA ALA A 407 -13.41 5.14 -16.09
C ALA A 407 -13.30 4.75 -14.60
N PHE A 408 -14.28 5.10 -13.78
CA PHE A 408 -14.34 4.69 -12.38
C PHE A 408 -14.51 3.17 -12.24
N LEU A 409 -15.41 2.55 -12.99
CA LEU A 409 -15.58 1.09 -12.99
C LEU A 409 -14.32 0.35 -13.46
N ALA A 410 -13.58 0.91 -14.41
CA ALA A 410 -12.30 0.34 -14.83
C ALA A 410 -11.27 0.31 -13.68
N GLN A 411 -11.23 1.35 -12.82
CA GLN A 411 -10.44 1.31 -11.58
C GLN A 411 -10.93 0.22 -10.62
N CYS A 412 -12.24 0.12 -10.43
CA CYS A 412 -12.86 -0.87 -9.54
C CYS A 412 -12.47 -2.29 -9.96
N TYR A 413 -12.60 -2.62 -11.25
CA TYR A 413 -12.23 -3.94 -11.76
C TYR A 413 -10.74 -4.21 -11.63
N GLY A 414 -9.87 -3.27 -12.00
CA GLY A 414 -8.43 -3.47 -11.90
C GLY A 414 -7.96 -3.68 -10.45
N ASN A 415 -8.48 -2.91 -9.50
CA ASN A 415 -8.17 -3.08 -8.08
C ASN A 415 -8.72 -4.40 -7.52
N HIS A 416 -9.89 -4.83 -8.00
CA HIS A 416 -10.48 -6.11 -7.61
C HIS A 416 -9.64 -7.30 -8.10
N GLU A 417 -9.22 -7.30 -9.37
CA GLU A 417 -8.37 -8.34 -9.96
C GLU A 417 -7.02 -8.46 -9.26
N ASP A 418 -6.38 -7.33 -8.92
CA ASP A 418 -5.14 -7.33 -8.13
C ASP A 418 -5.34 -8.01 -6.78
N ARG A 419 -6.46 -7.72 -6.11
CA ARG A 419 -6.78 -8.30 -4.80
C ARG A 419 -7.11 -9.77 -4.90
N GLU A 420 -7.83 -10.17 -5.94
CA GLU A 420 -8.15 -11.57 -6.22
C GLU A 420 -6.87 -12.41 -6.40
N ARG A 421 -5.92 -11.93 -7.22
CA ARG A 421 -4.61 -12.59 -7.41
C ARG A 421 -3.85 -12.74 -6.09
N MET A 422 -3.82 -11.70 -5.25
CA MET A 422 -3.18 -11.73 -3.93
C MET A 422 -3.88 -12.70 -2.97
N PHE A 423 -5.20 -12.74 -3.00
CA PHE A 423 -5.99 -13.65 -2.18
C PHE A 423 -5.72 -15.11 -2.53
N PHE A 424 -5.72 -15.46 -3.81
CA PHE A 424 -5.47 -16.84 -4.23
C PHE A 424 -4.04 -17.29 -3.93
N ASP A 425 -3.03 -16.43 -4.10
CA ASP A 425 -1.66 -16.70 -3.66
C ASP A 425 -1.58 -16.96 -2.15
N ALA A 426 -2.20 -16.11 -1.35
CA ALA A 426 -2.26 -16.28 0.10
C ALA A 426 -3.01 -17.54 0.51
N LEU A 427 -4.10 -17.86 -0.20
CA LEU A 427 -4.92 -19.05 0.03
C LEU A 427 -4.12 -20.33 -0.24
N GLU A 428 -3.37 -20.39 -1.34
CA GLU A 428 -2.51 -21.52 -1.70
C GLU A 428 -1.39 -21.71 -0.66
N LYS A 429 -0.76 -20.61 -0.23
CA LYS A 429 0.35 -20.64 0.74
C LYS A 429 -0.08 -20.83 2.19
N THR A 430 -1.39 -20.81 2.45
CA THR A 430 -1.95 -21.06 3.78
C THR A 430 -2.77 -22.35 3.79
N PRO A 431 -2.14 -23.55 3.61
CA PRO A 431 -2.86 -24.83 3.65
C PRO A 431 -3.40 -25.17 5.04
N GLN A 432 -2.85 -24.55 6.09
CA GLN A 432 -3.28 -24.67 7.48
C GLN A 432 -3.18 -23.29 8.15
N GLY A 433 -4.16 -22.95 8.97
CA GLY A 433 -4.22 -21.70 9.70
C GLY A 433 -5.35 -20.78 9.24
N LEU A 434 -5.11 -19.49 9.24
CA LEU A 434 -6.06 -18.48 8.85
C LEU A 434 -5.64 -17.79 7.55
N CYS A 435 -6.54 -17.73 6.56
CA CYS A 435 -6.44 -16.83 5.42
C CYS A 435 -7.63 -15.88 5.46
N ALA A 436 -7.38 -14.58 5.67
CA ALA A 436 -8.40 -13.54 5.68
C ALA A 436 -8.11 -12.50 4.60
N CYS A 437 -9.10 -12.20 3.76
CA CYS A 437 -9.02 -11.16 2.75
C CYS A 437 -10.29 -10.33 2.75
N VAL A 438 -10.17 -9.00 2.56
CA VAL A 438 -11.32 -8.11 2.43
C VAL A 438 -11.31 -7.45 1.06
N PHE A 439 -12.45 -7.54 0.38
CA PHE A 439 -12.76 -6.85 -0.87
C PHE A 439 -13.63 -5.64 -0.54
N ASP A 440 -13.07 -4.43 -0.66
CA ASP A 440 -13.75 -3.17 -0.34
C ASP A 440 -14.34 -2.47 -1.54
N THR A 441 -14.06 -2.93 -2.76
CA THR A 441 -14.63 -2.44 -4.03
C THR A 441 -16.16 -2.52 -4.04
N THR A 442 -16.75 -3.52 -3.37
CA THR A 442 -18.22 -3.68 -3.26
C THR A 442 -18.88 -2.50 -2.56
N ASP A 443 -18.25 -1.94 -1.55
CA ASP A 443 -18.70 -0.72 -0.86
C ASP A 443 -18.66 0.50 -1.82
N ARG A 444 -17.55 0.67 -2.55
CA ARG A 444 -17.37 1.79 -3.49
C ARG A 444 -18.43 1.78 -4.60
N VAL A 445 -18.66 0.61 -5.18
CA VAL A 445 -19.68 0.45 -6.24
C VAL A 445 -21.07 0.78 -5.70
N GLN A 446 -21.42 0.32 -4.50
CA GLN A 446 -22.72 0.64 -3.91
C GLN A 446 -22.85 2.14 -3.62
N HIS A 447 -21.84 2.78 -3.03
CA HIS A 447 -21.87 4.22 -2.78
C HIS A 447 -22.08 5.06 -4.05
N MET A 448 -21.41 4.69 -5.15
CA MET A 448 -21.42 5.52 -6.36
C MET A 448 -22.57 5.18 -7.33
N PHE A 449 -23.07 3.94 -7.30
CA PHE A 449 -24.02 3.45 -8.30
C PHE A 449 -25.37 3.01 -7.73
N TRP A 450 -25.68 3.25 -6.46
CA TRP A 450 -26.98 2.95 -5.87
C TRP A 450 -28.12 3.64 -6.64
N ARG A 451 -27.86 4.81 -7.18
CA ARG A 451 -28.77 5.58 -8.03
C ARG A 451 -29.33 4.80 -9.24
N TYR A 452 -28.62 3.79 -9.71
CA TYR A 452 -29.07 2.94 -10.81
C TYR A 452 -29.98 1.78 -10.36
N LEU A 453 -30.02 1.49 -9.06
CA LEU A 453 -30.85 0.45 -8.48
C LEU A 453 -32.16 0.99 -7.92
N ASP A 454 -32.16 2.22 -7.47
CA ASP A 454 -33.28 2.90 -6.81
C ASP A 454 -33.78 4.05 -7.70
N LYS A 455 -34.97 3.86 -8.27
CA LYS A 455 -35.62 4.86 -9.17
C LYS A 455 -36.01 6.13 -8.43
N ASP A 456 -36.21 6.06 -7.12
CA ASP A 456 -36.57 7.19 -6.27
C ASP A 456 -35.35 7.90 -5.68
N HIS A 457 -34.14 7.46 -6.08
CA HIS A 457 -32.90 8.09 -5.63
C HIS A 457 -32.79 9.53 -6.18
N PRO A 458 -32.42 10.53 -5.35
CA PRO A 458 -32.35 11.94 -5.79
C PRO A 458 -31.44 12.20 -6.98
N ALA A 459 -30.51 11.31 -7.28
CA ALA A 459 -29.58 11.38 -8.41
C ALA A 459 -29.85 10.29 -9.49
N ALA A 460 -31.06 9.69 -9.50
CA ALA A 460 -31.46 8.71 -10.51
C ALA A 460 -31.72 9.37 -11.88
#